data_683a5b225c92ef211845d0efc41c443a
#
_entry.id   683a5b225c92ef211845d0efc41c443a
#
_cell.length_a   1.000
_cell.length_b   1.000
_cell.length_c   1.000
_cell.angle_alpha   90.00
_cell.angle_beta   90.00
_cell.angle_gamma   90.00
#
_symmetry.space_group_name_H-M   'P 1'
#
loop_
_entity.id
_entity.type
_entity.pdbx_description
1 polymer ?
#
loop_
_entity_poly.entity_id
_entity_poly.type
_entity_poly.pdbx_seq_one_letter_code
_entity_poly.pdbx_strand_id
1 'polypeptide(L)'
;VSQILAPRAAATVLTVRDAPNGYEILMVRRNVRSEFMGGVYVFPGGALDERDLHAPVLGLDDLSASARLEVDGGGLAYYVACLRELFEEAGLLVACGPEGQHRSFASEGDAARLHAHRTSLNADETSLAEVLVAEGVVADLRDIAYFAHWITPVGPPRRYDTRFFVALAPDGQVASHDDSETTDLRWLRPRDALAARERGEIDMVVPTVRSLEAVASLERAHEVLEFAHSIARVPVVRPRAVQRDEGVVILLPGEDGYDDPTP
;
A
#
# COMPACT_ATOMS: atom_id res chain seq x y z
N VAL A 1 32.65 10.52 2.21
CA VAL A 1 31.88 9.28 1.99
C VAL A 1 30.45 9.61 2.41
N SER A 2 29.52 9.80 1.46
CA SER A 2 28.11 10.01 1.80
C SER A 2 27.60 8.78 2.54
N GLN A 3 27.07 8.99 3.72
CA GLN A 3 26.49 7.92 4.52
C GLN A 3 25.29 7.33 3.78
N ILE A 4 25.34 6.05 3.42
CA ILE A 4 24.19 5.35 2.80
C ILE A 4 23.09 5.26 3.85
N LEU A 5 21.98 5.95 3.62
CA LEU A 5 20.83 5.92 4.51
C LEU A 5 20.19 4.51 4.49
N ALA A 6 19.95 3.96 5.67
CA ALA A 6 19.17 2.73 5.80
C ALA A 6 17.72 2.99 5.33
N PRO A 7 17.12 2.06 4.57
CA PRO A 7 15.72 2.20 4.16
C PRO A 7 14.79 2.04 5.38
N ARG A 8 13.77 2.90 5.46
CA ARG A 8 12.72 2.81 6.50
C ARG A 8 11.72 1.72 6.12
N ALA A 9 11.32 0.93 7.10
CA ALA A 9 10.23 -0.04 6.93
C ALA A 9 8.94 0.68 6.53
N ALA A 10 8.23 0.13 5.54
CA ALA A 10 7.02 0.70 4.99
C ALA A 10 6.06 -0.38 4.48
N ALA A 11 4.78 -0.05 4.41
CA ALA A 11 3.74 -0.91 3.87
C ALA A 11 2.87 -0.13 2.87
N THR A 12 2.39 -0.83 1.85
CA THR A 12 1.53 -0.28 0.79
C THR A 12 0.46 -1.31 0.44
N VAL A 13 -0.75 -0.87 0.12
CA VAL A 13 -1.87 -1.76 -0.17
C VAL A 13 -2.52 -1.49 -1.52
N LEU A 14 -2.59 -2.54 -2.35
CA LEU A 14 -3.42 -2.59 -3.55
C LEU A 14 -4.84 -2.94 -3.10
N THR A 15 -5.68 -1.93 -2.90
CA THR A 15 -7.08 -2.14 -2.56
C THR A 15 -7.87 -2.35 -3.84
N VAL A 16 -8.55 -3.49 -3.95
CA VAL A 16 -9.25 -3.92 -5.17
C VAL A 16 -10.74 -4.08 -4.91
N ARG A 17 -11.56 -3.80 -5.94
CA ARG A 17 -13.01 -4.03 -5.92
C ARG A 17 -13.49 -4.52 -7.27
N ASP A 18 -14.57 -5.30 -7.30
CA ASP A 18 -15.24 -5.62 -8.55
C ASP A 18 -15.92 -4.38 -9.16
N ALA A 19 -15.95 -4.32 -10.48
CA ALA A 19 -16.54 -3.28 -11.27
C ALA A 19 -17.32 -3.88 -12.47
N PRO A 20 -18.23 -3.15 -13.13
CA PRO A 20 -19.05 -3.71 -14.21
C PRO A 20 -18.27 -4.36 -15.36
N ASN A 21 -17.04 -3.92 -15.61
CA ASN A 21 -16.18 -4.40 -16.70
C ASN A 21 -14.87 -5.01 -16.18
N GLY A 22 -14.93 -5.78 -15.12
CA GLY A 22 -13.77 -6.40 -14.47
C GLY A 22 -13.60 -5.93 -13.04
N TYR A 23 -12.40 -5.49 -12.67
CA TYR A 23 -12.11 -4.95 -11.35
C TYR A 23 -11.29 -3.65 -11.46
N GLU A 24 -11.29 -2.89 -10.36
CA GLU A 24 -10.55 -1.65 -10.23
C GLU A 24 -9.63 -1.68 -9.01
N ILE A 25 -8.52 -0.97 -9.10
CA ILE A 25 -7.57 -0.74 -8.01
C ILE A 25 -7.64 0.72 -7.60
N LEU A 26 -7.63 0.95 -6.28
CA LEU A 26 -7.55 2.28 -5.71
C LEU A 26 -6.15 2.86 -5.92
N MET A 27 -6.08 4.04 -6.47
CA MET A 27 -4.85 4.81 -6.63
C MET A 27 -5.05 6.22 -6.06
N VAL A 28 -4.06 6.73 -5.38
CA VAL A 28 -4.04 8.08 -4.83
C VAL A 28 -2.93 8.89 -5.48
N ARG A 29 -3.16 10.19 -5.69
CA ARG A 29 -2.16 11.10 -6.22
C ARG A 29 -1.47 11.82 -5.08
N ARG A 30 -0.17 11.63 -4.93
CA ARG A 30 0.62 12.33 -3.91
C ARG A 30 0.62 13.84 -4.17
N ASN A 31 0.55 14.62 -3.09
CA ASN A 31 0.65 16.07 -3.18
C ASN A 31 1.92 16.47 -3.94
N VAL A 32 1.80 17.36 -4.91
CA VAL A 32 2.94 17.85 -5.72
C VAL A 32 4.04 18.52 -4.88
N ARG A 33 3.71 18.98 -3.68
CA ARG A 33 4.66 19.57 -2.72
C ARG A 33 5.38 18.51 -1.88
N SER A 34 5.04 17.22 -2.03
CA SER A 34 5.73 16.15 -1.32
C SER A 34 7.19 16.12 -1.73
N GLU A 35 8.10 16.09 -0.75
CA GLU A 35 9.56 16.06 -0.97
C GLU A 35 10.01 14.78 -1.69
N PHE A 36 9.20 13.74 -1.70
CA PHE A 36 9.48 12.47 -2.35
C PHE A 36 8.36 12.10 -3.33
N MET A 37 8.65 12.11 -4.63
CA MET A 37 7.75 11.68 -5.71
C MET A 37 6.38 12.40 -5.70
N GLY A 38 6.36 13.73 -5.56
CA GLY A 38 5.13 14.53 -5.64
C GLY A 38 4.47 14.47 -7.01
N GLY A 39 3.13 14.41 -7.05
CA GLY A 39 2.33 14.42 -8.26
C GLY A 39 2.12 13.08 -8.95
N VAL A 40 2.83 12.00 -8.54
CA VAL A 40 2.66 10.66 -9.09
C VAL A 40 1.47 9.94 -8.46
N TYR A 41 0.88 9.00 -9.21
CA TYR A 41 -0.12 8.07 -8.68
C TYR A 41 0.58 6.84 -8.08
N VAL A 42 0.16 6.49 -6.89
CA VAL A 42 0.64 5.35 -6.11
C VAL A 42 -0.56 4.63 -5.46
N PHE A 43 -0.32 3.47 -4.87
CA PHE A 43 -1.27 2.86 -3.94
C PHE A 43 -1.12 3.50 -2.56
N PRO A 44 -2.17 3.52 -1.72
CA PRO A 44 -2.07 3.98 -0.34
C PRO A 44 -0.94 3.27 0.42
N GLY A 45 -0.14 4.04 1.18
CA GLY A 45 0.97 3.46 1.91
C GLY A 45 1.99 4.46 2.43
N GLY A 46 2.66 4.06 3.51
CA GLY A 46 3.68 4.85 4.19
C GLY A 46 4.57 4.05 5.13
N ALA A 47 5.25 4.74 6.02
CA ALA A 47 6.17 4.13 6.96
C ALA A 47 5.41 3.44 8.12
N LEU A 48 6.01 2.38 8.68
CA LEU A 48 5.50 1.80 9.91
C LEU A 48 5.58 2.81 11.07
N ASP A 49 4.55 2.78 11.91
CA ASP A 49 4.51 3.45 13.20
C ASP A 49 4.65 2.41 14.34
N GLU A 50 5.29 2.75 15.44
CA GLU A 50 5.42 1.85 16.60
C GLU A 50 4.05 1.45 17.17
N ARG A 51 3.04 2.31 17.02
CA ARG A 51 1.65 2.08 17.45
C ARG A 51 0.95 0.99 16.62
N ASP A 52 1.42 0.68 15.40
CA ASP A 52 0.84 -0.36 14.54
C ASP A 52 0.90 -1.75 15.20
N LEU A 53 1.88 -2.00 16.10
CA LEU A 53 1.99 -3.24 16.87
C LEU A 53 0.86 -3.46 17.89
N HIS A 54 0.13 -2.43 18.25
CA HIS A 54 -0.85 -2.45 19.34
C HIS A 54 -2.30 -2.50 18.88
N ALA A 55 -2.56 -2.52 17.57
CA ALA A 55 -3.91 -2.60 17.02
C ALA A 55 -4.54 -3.96 17.32
N PRO A 56 -5.81 -4.01 17.76
CA PRO A 56 -6.54 -5.26 17.85
C PRO A 56 -6.78 -5.81 16.44
N VAL A 57 -6.44 -7.08 16.22
CA VAL A 57 -6.50 -7.72 14.90
C VAL A 57 -7.22 -9.07 14.96
N LEU A 58 -7.76 -9.52 13.84
CA LEU A 58 -8.29 -10.86 13.63
C LEU A 58 -7.68 -11.49 12.37
N GLY A 59 -7.41 -12.79 12.42
CA GLY A 59 -7.02 -13.60 11.26
C GLY A 59 -5.53 -13.85 11.11
N LEU A 60 -4.67 -13.09 11.80
CA LEU A 60 -3.21 -13.27 11.71
C LEU A 60 -2.55 -12.92 13.05
N ASP A 61 -1.57 -13.72 13.47
CA ASP A 61 -0.70 -13.43 14.62
C ASP A 61 0.69 -12.95 14.17
N ASP A 62 1.47 -12.36 15.10
CA ASP A 62 2.78 -11.80 14.76
C ASP A 62 3.79 -12.85 14.32
N LEU A 63 3.74 -14.07 14.87
CA LEU A 63 4.65 -15.15 14.50
C LEU A 63 4.43 -15.56 13.04
N SER A 64 3.17 -15.76 12.65
CA SER A 64 2.77 -16.11 11.28
C SER A 64 3.07 -14.96 10.30
N ALA A 65 2.77 -13.71 10.68
CA ALA A 65 3.08 -12.52 9.89
C ALA A 65 4.60 -12.38 9.68
N SER A 66 5.39 -12.52 10.75
CA SER A 66 6.85 -12.41 10.70
C SER A 66 7.48 -13.50 9.84
N ALA A 67 7.01 -14.75 9.96
CA ALA A 67 7.45 -15.86 9.11
C ALA A 67 7.13 -15.59 7.63
N ARG A 68 5.92 -15.08 7.32
CA ARG A 68 5.50 -14.75 5.96
C ARG A 68 6.33 -13.64 5.32
N LEU A 69 6.73 -12.64 6.11
CA LEU A 69 7.51 -11.49 5.66
C LEU A 69 9.03 -11.73 5.73
N GLU A 70 9.48 -12.88 6.23
CA GLU A 70 10.89 -13.21 6.48
C GLU A 70 11.58 -12.15 7.36
N VAL A 71 10.92 -11.76 8.48
CA VAL A 71 11.47 -10.86 9.50
C VAL A 71 11.55 -11.56 10.85
N ASP A 72 12.46 -11.13 11.73
CA ASP A 72 12.71 -11.77 13.03
C ASP A 72 11.54 -11.58 14.03
N GLY A 73 10.69 -10.54 13.82
CA GLY A 73 9.53 -10.21 14.64
C GLY A 73 8.89 -8.89 14.19
N GLY A 74 7.72 -8.58 14.71
CA GLY A 74 6.99 -7.36 14.37
C GLY A 74 6.38 -7.38 12.95
N GLY A 75 6.24 -8.57 12.34
CA GLY A 75 5.64 -8.72 11.02
C GLY A 75 4.20 -8.23 10.95
N LEU A 76 3.46 -8.36 12.05
CA LEU A 76 2.07 -7.90 12.14
C LEU A 76 1.94 -6.40 11.91
N ALA A 77 2.92 -5.59 12.35
CA ALA A 77 2.91 -4.14 12.14
C ALA A 77 2.83 -3.73 10.65
N TYR A 78 3.41 -4.50 9.74
CA TYR A 78 3.30 -4.21 8.30
C TYR A 78 1.87 -4.37 7.78
N TYR A 79 1.14 -5.38 8.25
CA TYR A 79 -0.26 -5.61 7.88
C TYR A 79 -1.16 -4.52 8.47
N VAL A 80 -0.89 -4.11 9.70
CA VAL A 80 -1.64 -3.01 10.34
C VAL A 80 -1.32 -1.68 9.69
N ALA A 81 -0.03 -1.40 9.41
CA ALA A 81 0.39 -0.16 8.75
C ALA A 81 -0.29 0.01 7.39
N CYS A 82 -0.40 -1.05 6.56
CA CYS A 82 -1.06 -0.91 5.27
C CYS A 82 -2.56 -0.56 5.42
N LEU A 83 -3.25 -1.04 6.44
CA LEU A 83 -4.65 -0.69 6.73
C LEU A 83 -4.78 0.71 7.35
N ARG A 84 -3.84 1.13 8.19
CA ARG A 84 -3.78 2.49 8.73
C ARG A 84 -3.60 3.51 7.61
N GLU A 85 -2.63 3.29 6.72
CA GLU A 85 -2.38 4.17 5.57
C GLU A 85 -3.58 4.20 4.59
N LEU A 86 -4.27 3.06 4.39
CA LEU A 86 -5.49 3.02 3.61
C LEU A 86 -6.59 3.89 4.24
N PHE A 87 -6.72 3.86 5.55
CA PHE A 87 -7.68 4.70 6.25
C PHE A 87 -7.27 6.18 6.26
N GLU A 88 -6.00 6.49 6.49
CA GLU A 88 -5.45 7.85 6.47
C GLU A 88 -5.58 8.50 5.09
N GLU A 89 -5.18 7.81 4.01
CA GLU A 89 -5.11 8.37 2.66
C GLU A 89 -6.43 8.25 1.86
N ALA A 90 -7.25 7.22 2.14
CA ALA A 90 -8.47 6.95 1.37
C ALA A 90 -9.76 6.85 2.19
N GLY A 91 -9.70 6.89 3.51
CA GLY A 91 -10.88 6.83 4.39
C GLY A 91 -11.55 5.46 4.46
N LEU A 92 -10.90 4.39 4.00
CA LEU A 92 -11.42 3.04 3.99
C LEU A 92 -10.92 2.26 5.21
N LEU A 93 -11.83 1.85 6.09
CA LEU A 93 -11.54 1.06 7.30
C LEU A 93 -11.86 -0.42 7.05
N VAL A 94 -10.81 -1.24 6.92
CA VAL A 94 -10.94 -2.70 6.79
C VAL A 94 -10.99 -3.32 8.19
N ALA A 95 -12.20 -3.58 8.68
CA ALA A 95 -12.44 -4.04 10.04
C ALA A 95 -13.66 -4.94 10.13
N CYS A 96 -13.66 -5.79 11.15
CA CYS A 96 -14.80 -6.63 11.49
C CYS A 96 -15.10 -6.58 13.00
N GLY A 97 -16.20 -7.15 13.43
CA GLY A 97 -16.44 -7.32 14.86
C GLY A 97 -15.41 -8.28 15.50
N PRO A 98 -15.22 -8.23 16.83
CA PRO A 98 -14.19 -9.01 17.53
C PRO A 98 -14.26 -10.54 17.32
N GLU A 99 -15.43 -11.06 17.02
CA GLU A 99 -15.65 -12.49 16.72
C GLU A 99 -15.66 -12.78 15.20
N GLY A 100 -15.26 -11.81 14.37
CA GLY A 100 -15.19 -11.94 12.91
C GLY A 100 -16.51 -11.67 12.19
N GLN A 101 -17.53 -11.18 12.89
CA GLN A 101 -18.82 -10.81 12.29
C GLN A 101 -18.65 -9.58 11.38
N HIS A 102 -19.37 -9.59 10.27
CA HIS A 102 -19.40 -8.46 9.34
C HIS A 102 -19.85 -7.17 10.05
N ARG A 103 -19.11 -6.09 9.83
CA ARG A 103 -19.44 -4.74 10.27
C ARG A 103 -19.55 -3.82 9.06
N SER A 104 -20.75 -3.32 8.82
CA SER A 104 -20.97 -2.31 7.77
C SER A 104 -20.78 -0.90 8.33
N PHE A 105 -20.15 -0.04 7.54
CA PHE A 105 -19.99 1.39 7.80
C PHE A 105 -20.63 2.20 6.66
N ALA A 106 -21.81 1.81 6.22
CA ALA A 106 -22.46 2.35 5.03
C ALA A 106 -23.43 3.52 5.31
N SER A 107 -23.74 3.82 6.58
CA SER A 107 -24.67 4.92 6.90
C SER A 107 -23.95 6.28 6.85
N GLU A 108 -24.72 7.36 6.62
CA GLU A 108 -24.19 8.74 6.71
C GLU A 108 -23.57 9.04 8.09
N GLY A 109 -24.15 8.50 9.15
CA GLY A 109 -23.62 8.62 10.51
C GLY A 109 -22.28 7.89 10.68
N ASP A 110 -22.11 6.73 10.07
CA ASP A 110 -20.83 6.02 10.04
C ASP A 110 -19.78 6.81 9.26
N ALA A 111 -20.13 7.31 8.08
CA ALA A 111 -19.22 8.12 7.26
C ALA A 111 -18.73 9.37 8.00
N ALA A 112 -19.63 10.06 8.71
CA ALA A 112 -19.26 11.24 9.52
C ALA A 112 -18.32 10.90 10.69
N ARG A 113 -18.56 9.77 11.39
CA ARG A 113 -17.69 9.31 12.48
C ARG A 113 -16.32 8.88 11.96
N LEU A 114 -16.28 8.07 10.90
CA LEU A 114 -15.01 7.65 10.29
C LEU A 114 -14.22 8.85 9.78
N HIS A 115 -14.89 9.86 9.21
CA HIS A 115 -14.21 11.10 8.79
C HIS A 115 -13.59 11.84 10.00
N ALA A 116 -14.30 11.94 11.12
CA ALA A 116 -13.76 12.55 12.35
C ALA A 116 -12.56 11.76 12.90
N HIS A 117 -12.64 10.43 12.96
CA HIS A 117 -11.52 9.56 13.36
C HIS A 117 -10.31 9.73 12.43
N ARG A 118 -10.54 9.75 11.12
CA ARG A 118 -9.49 9.98 10.13
C ARG A 118 -8.81 11.32 10.30
N THR A 119 -9.58 12.39 10.58
CA THR A 119 -9.03 13.73 10.83
C THR A 119 -8.12 13.74 12.04
N SER A 120 -8.53 13.14 13.16
CA SER A 120 -7.71 13.04 14.37
C SER A 120 -6.48 12.14 14.16
N LEU A 121 -6.61 11.05 13.37
CA LEU A 121 -5.49 10.17 13.03
C LEU A 121 -4.43 10.91 12.20
N ASN A 122 -4.84 11.63 11.16
CA ASN A 122 -3.97 12.44 10.31
C ASN A 122 -3.32 13.63 11.06
N ALA A 123 -3.94 14.09 12.15
CA ALA A 123 -3.39 15.11 13.05
C ALA A 123 -2.46 14.51 14.14
N ASP A 124 -2.21 13.19 14.13
CA ASP A 124 -1.43 12.46 15.15
C ASP A 124 -2.00 12.58 16.58
N GLU A 125 -3.32 12.84 16.69
CA GLU A 125 -4.05 12.97 17.96
C GLU A 125 -4.55 11.61 18.49
N THR A 126 -4.61 10.59 17.63
CA THR A 126 -5.08 9.25 17.96
C THR A 126 -4.27 8.21 17.16
N SER A 127 -4.50 6.93 17.43
CA SER A 127 -3.93 5.79 16.70
C SER A 127 -5.03 4.95 16.04
N LEU A 128 -4.68 4.14 15.03
CA LEU A 128 -5.64 3.18 14.46
C LEU A 128 -6.19 2.24 15.53
N ALA A 129 -5.36 1.82 16.49
CA ALA A 129 -5.79 0.99 17.62
C ALA A 129 -6.93 1.63 18.41
N GLU A 130 -6.81 2.91 18.75
CA GLU A 130 -7.84 3.65 19.47
C GLU A 130 -9.11 3.85 18.64
N VAL A 131 -8.98 4.10 17.33
CA VAL A 131 -10.13 4.17 16.41
C VAL A 131 -10.89 2.85 16.39
N LEU A 132 -10.19 1.71 16.25
CA LEU A 132 -10.80 0.38 16.24
C LEU A 132 -11.53 0.09 17.55
N VAL A 133 -10.93 0.43 18.68
CA VAL A 133 -11.56 0.28 20.01
C VAL A 133 -12.79 1.18 20.14
N ALA A 134 -12.73 2.43 19.71
CA ALA A 134 -13.86 3.36 19.77
C ALA A 134 -15.06 2.90 18.92
N GLU A 135 -14.80 2.26 17.77
CA GLU A 135 -15.85 1.68 16.91
C GLU A 135 -16.29 0.26 17.35
N GLY A 136 -15.64 -0.34 18.35
CA GLY A 136 -15.93 -1.69 18.84
C GLY A 136 -15.62 -2.79 17.82
N VAL A 137 -14.55 -2.59 17.01
CA VAL A 137 -14.11 -3.50 15.96
C VAL A 137 -12.62 -3.84 16.09
N VAL A 138 -12.17 -4.77 15.27
CA VAL A 138 -10.76 -5.14 15.11
C VAL A 138 -10.35 -5.05 13.64
N ALA A 139 -9.08 -4.84 13.35
CA ALA A 139 -8.59 -4.89 11.98
C ALA A 139 -8.75 -6.30 11.41
N ASP A 140 -9.35 -6.42 10.24
CA ASP A 140 -9.60 -7.70 9.59
C ASP A 140 -8.45 -8.06 8.65
N LEU A 141 -7.60 -8.98 9.09
CA LEU A 141 -6.44 -9.43 8.34
C LEU A 141 -6.65 -10.76 7.61
N ARG A 142 -7.86 -11.32 7.64
CA ARG A 142 -8.16 -12.63 7.03
C ARG A 142 -7.94 -12.64 5.52
N ASP A 143 -8.26 -11.51 4.87
CA ASP A 143 -8.20 -11.35 3.42
C ASP A 143 -7.16 -10.28 3.02
N ILE A 144 -6.02 -10.27 3.73
CA ILE A 144 -4.86 -9.43 3.38
C ILE A 144 -3.72 -10.33 2.92
N ALA A 145 -3.30 -10.18 1.67
CA ALA A 145 -2.26 -11.01 1.07
C ALA A 145 -0.97 -10.23 0.81
N TYR A 146 0.18 -10.76 1.27
CA TYR A 146 1.50 -10.23 0.93
C TYR A 146 1.84 -10.54 -0.53
N PHE A 147 2.13 -9.47 -1.32
CA PHE A 147 2.18 -9.52 -2.77
C PHE A 147 3.55 -9.23 -3.37
N ALA A 148 4.24 -8.17 -2.92
CA ALA A 148 5.52 -7.76 -3.48
C ALA A 148 6.41 -7.07 -2.44
N HIS A 149 7.73 -7.02 -2.71
CA HIS A 149 8.71 -6.41 -1.81
C HIS A 149 9.71 -5.57 -2.60
N TRP A 150 9.75 -4.27 -2.33
CA TRP A 150 10.60 -3.33 -3.02
C TRP A 150 11.46 -2.52 -2.05
N ILE A 151 12.77 -2.42 -2.33
CA ILE A 151 13.67 -1.57 -1.58
C ILE A 151 14.16 -0.43 -2.48
N THR A 152 13.94 0.80 -2.06
CA THR A 152 14.41 1.99 -2.81
C THR A 152 15.92 1.88 -3.07
N PRO A 153 16.42 2.12 -4.30
CA PRO A 153 17.84 2.06 -4.62
C PRO A 153 18.67 3.06 -3.80
N VAL A 154 19.97 2.88 -3.76
CA VAL A 154 20.89 3.85 -3.17
C VAL A 154 20.93 5.10 -4.07
N GLY A 155 20.94 6.30 -3.45
CA GLY A 155 21.01 7.59 -4.16
C GLY A 155 19.96 8.59 -3.68
N PRO A 156 18.65 8.27 -3.66
CA PRO A 156 17.64 9.19 -3.15
C PRO A 156 17.84 9.56 -1.67
N PRO A 157 17.42 10.79 -1.27
CA PRO A 157 17.55 11.28 0.11
C PRO A 157 16.62 10.56 1.10
N ARG A 158 15.63 9.84 0.60
CA ARG A 158 14.73 8.99 1.39
C ARG A 158 14.66 7.61 0.74
N ARG A 159 14.77 6.57 1.56
CA ARG A 159 14.70 5.19 1.11
C ARG A 159 13.72 4.42 1.97
N TYR A 160 12.98 3.51 1.33
CA TYR A 160 11.99 2.67 1.96
C TYR A 160 12.25 1.19 1.63
N ASP A 161 12.00 0.35 2.61
CA ASP A 161 11.88 -1.10 2.50
C ASP A 161 10.38 -1.42 2.58
N THR A 162 9.73 -1.48 1.41
CA THR A 162 8.27 -1.46 1.30
C THR A 162 7.73 -2.85 0.97
N ARG A 163 6.85 -3.34 1.82
CA ARG A 163 6.04 -4.53 1.56
C ARG A 163 4.70 -4.12 1.01
N PHE A 164 4.30 -4.77 -0.09
CA PHE A 164 3.06 -4.52 -0.80
C PHE A 164 2.06 -5.62 -0.47
N PHE A 165 0.85 -5.22 -0.15
CA PHE A 165 -0.25 -6.11 0.18
C PHE A 165 -1.40 -5.92 -0.81
N VAL A 166 -2.27 -6.93 -0.91
CA VAL A 166 -3.56 -6.86 -1.60
C VAL A 166 -4.66 -6.97 -0.56
N ALA A 167 -5.67 -6.13 -0.67
CA ALA A 167 -6.88 -6.18 0.16
C ALA A 167 -8.12 -5.95 -0.70
N LEU A 168 -9.25 -6.59 -0.33
CA LEU A 168 -10.54 -6.23 -0.90
C LEU A 168 -11.04 -4.90 -0.30
N ALA A 169 -11.65 -4.07 -1.11
CA ALA A 169 -12.31 -2.87 -0.62
C ALA A 169 -13.48 -3.24 0.31
N PRO A 170 -13.63 -2.58 1.46
CA PRO A 170 -14.75 -2.85 2.35
C PRO A 170 -16.07 -2.38 1.73
N ASP A 171 -17.11 -3.19 1.86
CA ASP A 171 -18.42 -2.92 1.30
C ASP A 171 -19.08 -1.68 1.92
N GLY A 172 -19.74 -0.90 1.07
CA GLY A 172 -20.57 0.23 1.48
C GLY A 172 -19.81 1.50 1.89
N GLN A 173 -18.48 1.46 1.93
CA GLN A 173 -17.67 2.65 2.20
C GLN A 173 -17.31 3.37 0.89
N VAL A 174 -17.20 4.71 0.97
CA VAL A 174 -16.82 5.55 -0.16
C VAL A 174 -15.42 6.12 0.09
N ALA A 175 -14.49 5.78 -0.80
CA ALA A 175 -13.14 6.30 -0.72
C ALA A 175 -13.08 7.81 -1.04
N SER A 176 -12.28 8.56 -0.32
CA SER A 176 -12.03 9.99 -0.53
C SER A 176 -10.58 10.31 -0.17
N HIS A 177 -9.94 11.23 -0.91
CA HIS A 177 -8.61 11.73 -0.54
C HIS A 177 -8.67 12.60 0.72
N ASP A 178 -7.51 12.86 1.32
CA ASP A 178 -7.40 13.60 2.60
C ASP A 178 -7.14 15.11 2.43
N ASP A 179 -6.92 15.58 1.19
CA ASP A 179 -6.59 16.96 0.81
C ASP A 179 -5.22 17.48 1.33
N SER A 180 -4.50 16.69 2.09
CA SER A 180 -3.20 17.06 2.67
C SER A 180 -2.03 16.31 2.02
N GLU A 181 -1.96 15.01 2.20
CA GLU A 181 -0.93 14.15 1.61
C GLU A 181 -1.30 13.69 0.22
N THR A 182 -2.59 13.49 -0.03
CA THR A 182 -3.15 13.08 -1.31
C THR A 182 -4.13 14.13 -1.85
N THR A 183 -4.06 14.39 -3.17
CA THR A 183 -4.84 15.47 -3.84
C THR A 183 -5.82 14.96 -4.89
N ASP A 184 -5.79 13.69 -5.20
CA ASP A 184 -6.71 13.02 -6.11
C ASP A 184 -6.79 11.54 -5.73
N LEU A 185 -7.93 10.93 -5.99
CA LEU A 185 -8.17 9.51 -5.76
C LEU A 185 -8.94 8.95 -6.95
N ARG A 186 -8.47 7.83 -7.48
CA ARG A 186 -9.11 7.16 -8.62
C ARG A 186 -9.20 5.66 -8.40
N TRP A 187 -10.33 5.11 -8.79
CA TRP A 187 -10.49 3.70 -9.05
C TRP A 187 -10.22 3.46 -10.53
N LEU A 188 -9.18 2.71 -10.84
CA LEU A 188 -8.74 2.46 -12.21
C LEU A 188 -8.58 0.96 -12.45
N ARG A 189 -9.00 0.49 -13.62
CA ARG A 189 -8.59 -0.84 -14.05
C ARG A 189 -7.09 -0.84 -14.34
N PRO A 190 -6.34 -1.90 -14.02
CA PRO A 190 -4.89 -1.95 -14.25
C PRO A 190 -4.49 -1.56 -15.67
N ARG A 191 -5.18 -2.11 -16.68
CA ARG A 191 -4.90 -1.81 -18.10
C ARG A 191 -5.14 -0.35 -18.45
N ASP A 192 -6.17 0.28 -17.88
CA ASP A 192 -6.48 1.69 -18.14
C ASP A 192 -5.44 2.61 -17.48
N ALA A 193 -4.99 2.28 -16.27
CA ALA A 193 -3.92 3.01 -15.59
C ALA A 193 -2.60 2.92 -16.36
N LEU A 194 -2.22 1.73 -16.84
CA LEU A 194 -1.02 1.54 -17.66
C LEU A 194 -1.11 2.31 -18.98
N ALA A 195 -2.24 2.24 -19.68
CA ALA A 195 -2.45 2.98 -20.91
C ALA A 195 -2.46 4.52 -20.69
N ALA A 196 -3.03 5.01 -19.58
CA ALA A 196 -3.00 6.43 -19.24
C ALA A 196 -1.56 6.91 -18.99
N ARG A 197 -0.71 6.08 -18.35
CA ARG A 197 0.72 6.36 -18.20
C ARG A 197 1.44 6.43 -19.55
N GLU A 198 1.20 5.47 -20.45
CA GLU A 198 1.80 5.48 -21.80
C GLU A 198 1.43 6.75 -22.59
N ARG A 199 0.21 7.28 -22.39
CA ARG A 199 -0.22 8.55 -22.99
C ARG A 199 0.28 9.81 -22.27
N GLY A 200 1.01 9.64 -21.14
CA GLY A 200 1.51 10.76 -20.32
C GLY A 200 0.41 11.52 -19.55
N GLU A 201 -0.76 10.90 -19.34
CA GLU A 201 -1.87 11.50 -18.59
C GLU A 201 -1.66 11.39 -17.07
N ILE A 202 -0.96 10.33 -16.64
CA ILE A 202 -0.58 10.11 -15.25
C ILE A 202 0.87 9.61 -15.18
N ASP A 203 1.56 9.96 -14.11
CA ASP A 203 2.89 9.43 -13.78
C ASP A 203 2.78 8.39 -12.66
N MET A 204 3.59 7.34 -12.77
CA MET A 204 3.69 6.27 -11.79
C MET A 204 5.13 5.82 -11.60
N VAL A 205 5.47 5.43 -10.38
CA VAL A 205 6.79 4.84 -10.05
C VAL A 205 6.88 3.38 -10.50
N VAL A 206 8.09 2.89 -10.72
CA VAL A 206 8.35 1.53 -11.21
C VAL A 206 7.63 0.45 -10.38
N PRO A 207 7.65 0.44 -9.03
CA PRO A 207 6.92 -0.55 -8.26
C PRO A 207 5.42 -0.57 -8.54
N THR A 208 4.79 0.60 -8.70
CA THR A 208 3.37 0.73 -9.04
C THR A 208 3.08 0.13 -10.41
N VAL A 209 3.88 0.46 -11.42
CA VAL A 209 3.75 -0.07 -12.78
C VAL A 209 3.87 -1.59 -12.79
N ARG A 210 4.91 -2.14 -12.18
CA ARG A 210 5.15 -3.59 -12.13
C ARG A 210 4.05 -4.34 -11.37
N SER A 211 3.50 -3.73 -10.31
CA SER A 211 2.36 -4.30 -9.59
C SER A 211 1.09 -4.35 -10.47
N LEU A 212 0.80 -3.27 -11.21
CA LEU A 212 -0.33 -3.25 -12.15
C LEU A 212 -0.14 -4.27 -13.29
N GLU A 213 1.04 -4.36 -13.89
CA GLU A 213 1.38 -5.33 -14.94
C GLU A 213 1.15 -6.78 -14.47
N ALA A 214 1.56 -7.10 -13.24
CA ALA A 214 1.42 -8.45 -12.68
C ALA A 214 -0.04 -8.92 -12.55
N VAL A 215 -0.98 -8.00 -12.37
CA VAL A 215 -2.40 -8.32 -12.16
C VAL A 215 -3.31 -7.92 -13.34
N ALA A 216 -2.77 -7.28 -14.38
CA ALA A 216 -3.54 -6.74 -15.50
C ALA A 216 -4.31 -7.79 -16.34
N SER A 217 -3.93 -9.06 -16.26
CA SER A 217 -4.60 -10.15 -16.96
C SER A 217 -5.78 -10.76 -16.19
N LEU A 218 -5.92 -10.45 -14.91
CA LEU A 218 -7.00 -10.95 -14.06
C LEU A 218 -8.28 -10.17 -14.34
N GLU A 219 -9.44 -10.78 -14.04
CA GLU A 219 -10.73 -10.22 -14.40
C GLU A 219 -11.58 -9.80 -13.19
N ARG A 220 -11.26 -10.32 -11.99
CA ARG A 220 -12.02 -10.08 -10.75
C ARG A 220 -11.13 -9.68 -9.58
N ALA A 221 -11.65 -8.90 -8.65
CA ALA A 221 -10.96 -8.50 -7.45
C ALA A 221 -10.50 -9.71 -6.61
N HIS A 222 -11.35 -10.73 -6.47
CA HIS A 222 -11.01 -11.94 -5.74
C HIS A 222 -9.85 -12.73 -6.37
N GLU A 223 -9.76 -12.76 -7.71
CA GLU A 223 -8.64 -13.40 -8.42
C GLU A 223 -7.30 -12.72 -8.12
N VAL A 224 -7.30 -11.40 -7.90
CA VAL A 224 -6.10 -10.66 -7.49
C VAL A 224 -5.65 -11.08 -6.10
N LEU A 225 -6.59 -11.23 -5.17
CA LEU A 225 -6.32 -11.70 -3.82
C LEU A 225 -5.79 -13.15 -3.83
N GLU A 226 -6.46 -14.05 -4.56
CA GLU A 226 -6.03 -15.44 -4.72
C GLU A 226 -4.64 -15.54 -5.36
N PHE A 227 -4.37 -14.74 -6.39
CA PHE A 227 -3.05 -14.66 -7.01
C PHE A 227 -1.99 -14.26 -5.99
N ALA A 228 -2.24 -13.21 -5.19
CA ALA A 228 -1.31 -12.78 -4.15
C ALA A 228 -1.09 -13.86 -3.07
N HIS A 229 -2.14 -14.57 -2.65
CA HIS A 229 -2.03 -15.70 -1.72
C HIS A 229 -1.26 -16.89 -2.31
N SER A 230 -1.32 -17.10 -3.62
CA SER A 230 -0.62 -18.19 -4.29
C SER A 230 0.90 -18.02 -4.36
N ILE A 231 1.42 -16.81 -4.12
CA ILE A 231 2.85 -16.53 -4.13
C ILE A 231 3.50 -17.17 -2.90
N ALA A 232 4.16 -18.30 -3.09
CA ALA A 232 4.77 -19.05 -1.99
C ALA A 232 5.87 -18.23 -1.28
N ARG A 233 6.69 -17.52 -2.05
CA ARG A 233 7.75 -16.64 -1.55
C ARG A 233 7.82 -15.37 -2.39
N VAL A 234 7.72 -14.22 -1.76
CA VAL A 234 7.82 -12.92 -2.41
C VAL A 234 9.29 -12.53 -2.56
N PRO A 235 9.80 -12.36 -3.79
CA PRO A 235 11.19 -11.96 -3.99
C PRO A 235 11.39 -10.50 -3.60
N VAL A 236 12.57 -10.22 -3.00
CA VAL A 236 12.96 -8.83 -2.70
C VAL A 236 13.54 -8.19 -3.95
N VAL A 237 12.86 -7.18 -4.47
CA VAL A 237 13.33 -6.38 -5.62
C VAL A 237 14.15 -5.20 -5.12
N ARG A 238 15.43 -5.15 -5.51
CA ARG A 238 16.36 -4.06 -5.19
C ARG A 238 16.83 -3.39 -6.47
N PRO A 239 16.12 -2.37 -6.99
CA PRO A 239 16.55 -1.65 -8.18
C PRO A 239 17.91 -1.00 -7.96
N ARG A 240 18.68 -0.81 -9.03
CA ARG A 240 19.92 -0.06 -9.03
C ARG A 240 19.77 1.21 -9.86
N ALA A 241 20.16 2.35 -9.29
CA ALA A 241 20.32 3.59 -10.04
C ALA A 241 21.72 3.60 -10.69
N VAL A 242 21.79 3.61 -12.01
CA VAL A 242 23.04 3.62 -12.77
C VAL A 242 23.12 4.90 -13.57
N GLN A 243 24.24 5.63 -13.43
CA GLN A 243 24.50 6.81 -14.25
C GLN A 243 24.89 6.37 -15.66
N ARG A 244 24.18 6.88 -16.67
CA ARG A 244 24.51 6.73 -18.10
C ARG A 244 24.63 8.11 -18.76
N ASP A 245 25.08 8.15 -20.01
CA ASP A 245 25.30 9.42 -20.74
C ASP A 245 24.02 10.27 -20.83
N GLU A 246 22.85 9.63 -20.90
CA GLU A 246 21.54 10.27 -21.01
C GLU A 246 20.87 10.57 -19.65
N GLY A 247 21.52 10.24 -18.52
CA GLY A 247 20.99 10.44 -17.17
C GLY A 247 21.00 9.19 -16.30
N VAL A 248 20.25 9.24 -15.18
CA VAL A 248 20.12 8.10 -14.26
C VAL A 248 19.08 7.13 -14.79
N VAL A 249 19.49 5.87 -14.97
CA VAL A 249 18.61 4.76 -15.35
C VAL A 249 18.40 3.85 -14.14
N ILE A 250 17.18 3.41 -13.91
CA ILE A 250 16.84 2.42 -12.87
C ILE A 250 16.82 1.04 -13.52
N LEU A 251 17.73 0.19 -13.11
CA LEU A 251 17.82 -1.21 -13.55
C LEU A 251 17.18 -2.14 -12.50
N LEU A 252 16.46 -3.14 -12.98
CA LEU A 252 15.88 -4.19 -12.16
C LEU A 252 16.78 -5.45 -12.18
N PRO A 253 16.69 -6.31 -11.16
CA PRO A 253 17.38 -7.60 -11.17
C PRO A 253 17.08 -8.40 -12.45
N GLY A 254 18.15 -8.85 -13.13
CA GLY A 254 18.08 -9.61 -14.39
C GLY A 254 18.07 -8.75 -15.67
N GLU A 255 18.05 -7.42 -15.58
CA GLU A 255 18.24 -6.53 -16.73
C GLU A 255 19.74 -6.36 -17.06
N ASP A 256 20.04 -6.13 -18.36
CA ASP A 256 21.41 -5.93 -18.83
C ASP A 256 22.12 -4.78 -18.10
N GLY A 257 23.27 -5.09 -17.51
CA GLY A 257 24.07 -4.14 -16.75
C GLY A 257 23.66 -4.01 -15.28
N TYR A 258 22.67 -4.79 -14.81
CA TYR A 258 22.29 -4.77 -13.38
C TYR A 258 23.43 -5.24 -12.48
N ASP A 259 24.15 -6.30 -12.86
CA ASP A 259 25.25 -6.88 -12.09
C ASP A 259 26.62 -6.23 -12.38
N ASP A 260 26.69 -5.28 -13.31
CA ASP A 260 27.94 -4.58 -13.63
C ASP A 260 28.46 -3.84 -12.39
N PRO A 261 29.80 -3.80 -12.17
CA PRO A 261 30.37 -3.01 -11.09
C PRO A 261 30.00 -1.54 -11.25
N THR A 262 29.58 -0.91 -10.14
CA THR A 262 29.33 0.53 -10.13
C THR A 262 30.67 1.25 -10.32
N PRO A 263 30.80 2.18 -11.27
CA PRO A 263 32.03 2.93 -11.53
C PRO A 263 32.46 3.78 -10.33
#